data_0920dad77401e64b18f51c9d294a6d01
#
_entry.id   0920dad77401e64b18f51c9d294a6d01
#
_cell.length_a   1.000
_cell.length_b   1.000
_cell.length_c   1.000
_cell.angle_alpha   90.00
_cell.angle_beta   90.00
_cell.angle_gamma   90.00
#
_symmetry.space_group_name_H-M   'P 1'
#
loop_
_entity.id
_entity.type
_entity.pdbx_description
1 polymer ?
#
loop_
_entity_poly.entity_id
_entity_poly.type
_entity_poly.pdbx_seq_one_letter_code
_entity_poly.pdbx_strand_id
1 'polypeptide(L)'
;ALNIGYTLLKSNRINSYKIDTELLLSDSLNVSRENLLLNFKEPVNTKKYKNFLIKLHRRKKREPIAYILRKKEFWKNNFYVNKDVLIPRPETEFLVDETLKIISNYQKKRLLEIGIGSGCIITSILKDRKNCYATGIDCCKKAIKIAKTNVKLHQIENRIKIFKSDVDNFITGKY
;
A
#
# COMPACT_ATOMS: atom_id res chain seq x y z
N ALA A 1 -1.71 23.36 -13.93
CA ALA A 1 -1.61 22.58 -12.69
C ALA A 1 -0.23 21.92 -12.57
N LEU A 2 0.25 21.16 -13.58
CA LEU A 2 1.54 20.45 -13.53
C LEU A 2 2.72 21.38 -13.26
N ASN A 3 2.87 22.47 -14.03
CA ASN A 3 4.00 23.40 -13.86
C ASN A 3 4.06 23.99 -12.45
N ILE A 4 2.92 24.31 -11.85
CA ILE A 4 2.86 24.81 -10.47
C ILE A 4 3.40 23.76 -9.50
N GLY A 5 2.99 22.50 -9.65
CA GLY A 5 3.46 21.41 -8.82
C GLY A 5 4.96 21.13 -9.00
N TYR A 6 5.42 21.10 -10.23
CA TYR A 6 6.86 20.94 -10.54
C TYR A 6 7.71 22.03 -9.89
N THR A 7 7.36 23.29 -10.09
CA THR A 7 8.08 24.41 -9.49
C THR A 7 8.07 24.34 -7.98
N LEU A 8 6.90 24.09 -7.35
CA LEU A 8 6.77 24.05 -5.90
C LEU A 8 7.58 22.90 -5.27
N LEU A 9 7.50 21.69 -5.82
CA LEU A 9 8.23 20.56 -5.25
C LEU A 9 9.74 20.63 -5.54
N LYS A 10 10.14 21.11 -6.72
CA LYS A 10 11.53 21.32 -7.08
C LYS A 10 12.20 22.36 -6.17
N SER A 11 11.56 23.51 -5.92
CA SER A 11 12.07 24.55 -5.02
C SER A 11 12.21 24.08 -3.57
N ASN A 12 11.45 23.04 -3.17
CA ASN A 12 11.56 22.40 -1.85
C ASN A 12 12.50 21.17 -1.87
N ARG A 13 13.37 21.04 -2.89
CA ARG A 13 14.39 19.98 -3.00
C ARG A 13 13.81 18.58 -2.93
N ILE A 14 12.69 18.33 -3.60
CA ILE A 14 12.11 16.99 -3.75
C ILE A 14 12.55 16.43 -5.10
N ASN A 15 13.45 15.47 -5.09
CA ASN A 15 14.05 14.93 -6.32
C ASN A 15 13.00 14.29 -7.25
N SER A 16 11.97 13.65 -6.68
CA SER A 16 10.86 13.02 -7.41
C SER A 16 9.76 14.01 -7.85
N TYR A 17 10.04 15.32 -7.89
CA TYR A 17 9.05 16.37 -8.07
C TYR A 17 8.11 16.17 -9.28
N LYS A 18 8.63 15.68 -10.41
CA LYS A 18 7.82 15.43 -11.60
C LYS A 18 6.80 14.33 -11.36
N ILE A 19 7.31 13.14 -11.06
CA ILE A 19 6.44 11.95 -10.85
C ILE A 19 5.48 12.14 -9.68
N ASP A 20 5.92 12.76 -8.59
CA ASP A 20 5.05 13.04 -7.44
C ASP A 20 3.92 14.00 -7.82
N THR A 21 4.22 15.07 -8.57
CA THR A 21 3.19 16.02 -9.03
C THR A 21 2.17 15.33 -9.94
N GLU A 22 2.64 14.53 -10.90
CA GLU A 22 1.79 13.80 -11.83
C GLU A 22 0.86 12.82 -11.10
N LEU A 23 1.40 12.05 -10.15
CA LEU A 23 0.62 11.13 -9.32
C LEU A 23 -0.42 11.85 -8.46
N LEU A 24 -0.07 12.98 -7.83
CA LEU A 24 -0.99 13.76 -7.02
C LEU A 24 -2.11 14.40 -7.85
N LEU A 25 -1.80 14.86 -9.05
CA LEU A 25 -2.79 15.44 -9.95
C LEU A 25 -3.69 14.36 -10.54
N SER A 26 -3.15 13.26 -11.04
CA SER A 26 -3.92 12.14 -11.59
C SER A 26 -4.90 11.56 -10.57
N ASP A 27 -4.46 11.37 -9.32
CA ASP A 27 -5.32 10.92 -8.23
C ASP A 27 -6.41 11.96 -7.89
N SER A 28 -6.09 13.26 -7.95
CA SER A 28 -7.09 14.31 -7.69
C SER A 28 -8.11 14.44 -8.81
N LEU A 29 -7.74 14.09 -10.03
CA LEU A 29 -8.62 14.06 -11.21
C LEU A 29 -9.38 12.74 -11.33
N ASN A 30 -8.95 11.70 -10.61
CA ASN A 30 -9.43 10.33 -10.72
C ASN A 30 -9.21 9.75 -12.14
N VAL A 31 -8.01 9.94 -12.66
CA VAL A 31 -7.55 9.40 -13.95
C VAL A 31 -6.23 8.68 -13.78
N SER A 32 -5.84 7.85 -14.73
CA SER A 32 -4.48 7.27 -14.71
C SER A 32 -3.43 8.34 -15.04
N ARG A 33 -2.19 8.09 -14.65
CA ARG A 33 -1.07 9.00 -14.95
C ARG A 33 -0.87 9.12 -16.49
N GLU A 34 -1.05 8.02 -17.21
CA GLU A 34 -0.94 7.96 -18.67
C GLU A 34 -2.01 8.86 -19.32
N ASN A 35 -3.27 8.74 -18.88
CA ASN A 35 -4.36 9.60 -19.36
C ASN A 35 -4.13 11.07 -19.03
N LEU A 36 -3.59 11.37 -17.83
CA LEU A 36 -3.20 12.74 -17.49
C LEU A 36 -2.17 13.32 -18.46
N LEU A 37 -1.16 12.54 -18.82
CA LEU A 37 -0.09 12.99 -19.71
C LEU A 37 -0.56 13.15 -21.16
N LEU A 38 -1.50 12.33 -21.61
CA LEU A 38 -2.12 12.44 -22.94
C LEU A 38 -3.07 13.65 -23.04
N ASN A 39 -3.84 13.94 -21.98
CA ASN A 39 -4.90 14.95 -21.94
C ASN A 39 -4.54 16.17 -21.08
N PHE A 40 -3.27 16.53 -20.97
CA PHE A 40 -2.80 17.59 -20.06
C PHE A 40 -3.33 19.00 -20.37
N LYS A 41 -3.96 19.21 -21.52
CA LYS A 41 -4.56 20.48 -21.93
C LYS A 41 -5.97 20.69 -21.42
N GLU A 42 -6.62 19.64 -20.89
CA GLU A 42 -7.98 19.77 -20.38
C GLU A 42 -8.08 20.69 -19.16
N PRO A 43 -9.13 21.52 -19.07
CA PRO A 43 -9.35 22.38 -17.92
C PRO A 43 -9.63 21.56 -16.66
N VAL A 44 -8.96 21.90 -15.57
CA VAL A 44 -9.13 21.21 -14.28
C VAL A 44 -10.25 21.86 -13.49
N ASN A 45 -11.26 21.08 -13.08
CA ASN A 45 -12.34 21.53 -12.22
C ASN A 45 -11.80 22.11 -10.89
N THR A 46 -12.38 23.22 -10.42
CA THR A 46 -11.92 23.94 -9.21
C THR A 46 -11.86 23.06 -7.95
N LYS A 47 -12.83 22.17 -7.73
CA LYS A 47 -12.82 21.24 -6.56
C LYS A 47 -11.66 20.24 -6.64
N LYS A 48 -11.44 19.65 -7.81
CA LYS A 48 -10.33 18.72 -8.06
C LYS A 48 -8.98 19.43 -7.93
N TYR A 49 -8.90 20.67 -8.42
CA TYR A 49 -7.70 21.50 -8.28
C TYR A 49 -7.38 21.82 -6.81
N LYS A 50 -8.37 22.21 -6.00
CA LYS A 50 -8.18 22.42 -4.56
C LYS A 50 -7.67 21.16 -3.86
N ASN A 51 -8.22 19.98 -4.19
CA ASN A 51 -7.75 18.71 -3.65
C ASN A 51 -6.29 18.44 -4.02
N PHE A 52 -5.91 18.69 -5.27
CA PHE A 52 -4.52 18.60 -5.71
C PHE A 52 -3.59 19.52 -4.90
N LEU A 53 -3.96 20.78 -4.69
CA LEU A 53 -3.16 21.72 -3.91
C LEU A 53 -2.96 21.27 -2.45
N ILE A 54 -4.00 20.71 -1.81
CA ILE A 54 -3.89 20.14 -0.46
C ILE A 54 -2.86 19.00 -0.44
N LYS A 55 -2.93 18.06 -1.38
CA LYS A 55 -1.99 16.93 -1.49
C LYS A 55 -0.57 17.42 -1.79
N LEU A 56 -0.43 18.38 -2.68
CA LEU A 56 0.84 18.99 -3.03
C LEU A 56 1.51 19.66 -1.81
N HIS A 57 0.72 20.34 -0.98
CA HIS A 57 1.21 20.98 0.25
C HIS A 57 1.69 19.95 1.28
N ARG A 58 1.00 18.82 1.42
CA ARG A 58 1.44 17.69 2.23
C ARG A 58 2.78 17.14 1.72
N ARG A 59 2.92 16.95 0.40
CA ARG A 59 4.16 16.46 -0.20
C ARG A 59 5.31 17.46 -0.04
N LYS A 60 5.06 18.76 -0.18
CA LYS A 60 6.01 19.83 0.15
C LYS A 60 6.58 19.69 1.56
N LYS A 61 5.77 19.26 2.54
CA LYS A 61 6.18 18.96 3.92
C LYS A 61 6.89 17.62 4.07
N ARG A 62 7.33 16.99 2.96
CA ARG A 62 8.02 15.70 2.88
C ARG A 62 7.20 14.49 3.32
N GLU A 63 5.87 14.61 3.43
CA GLU A 63 5.03 13.46 3.67
C GLU A 63 5.21 12.45 2.52
N PRO A 64 5.39 11.14 2.80
CA PRO A 64 5.54 10.13 1.77
C PRO A 64 4.35 10.09 0.81
N ILE A 65 4.63 10.01 -0.50
CA ILE A 65 3.59 9.99 -1.53
C ILE A 65 2.56 8.87 -1.30
N ALA A 66 3.00 7.70 -0.85
CA ALA A 66 2.13 6.56 -0.57
C ALA A 66 1.10 6.86 0.54
N TYR A 67 1.47 7.64 1.57
CA TYR A 67 0.54 8.04 2.63
C TYR A 67 -0.44 9.12 2.16
N ILE A 68 0.01 10.03 1.29
CA ILE A 68 -0.86 11.06 0.71
C ILE A 68 -1.93 10.42 -0.16
N LEU A 69 -1.53 9.47 -1.01
CA LEU A 69 -2.41 8.73 -1.92
C LEU A 69 -3.16 7.58 -1.20
N ARG A 70 -2.73 7.23 0.03
CA ARG A 70 -3.23 6.06 0.77
C ARG A 70 -3.14 4.76 -0.01
N LYS A 71 -2.12 4.64 -0.87
CA LYS A 71 -1.95 3.54 -1.79
C LYS A 71 -0.47 3.24 -2.00
N LYS A 72 -0.12 1.97 -1.98
CA LYS A 72 1.20 1.47 -2.35
C LYS A 72 1.03 0.20 -3.17
N GLU A 73 1.64 0.17 -4.32
CA GLU A 73 1.80 -1.04 -5.10
C GLU A 73 2.85 -1.93 -4.45
N PHE A 74 2.55 -3.21 -4.32
CA PHE A 74 3.45 -4.23 -3.82
C PHE A 74 3.07 -5.57 -4.46
N TRP A 75 4.07 -6.29 -4.95
CA TRP A 75 3.86 -7.49 -5.76
C TRP A 75 2.96 -7.12 -6.95
N LYS A 76 1.91 -7.78 -7.20
CA LYS A 76 0.96 -7.51 -8.30
C LYS A 76 -0.28 -6.73 -7.85
N ASN A 77 -0.25 -6.14 -6.67
CA ASN A 77 -1.46 -5.65 -6.01
C ASN A 77 -1.27 -4.25 -5.41
N ASN A 78 -2.38 -3.56 -5.21
CA ASN A 78 -2.41 -2.27 -4.55
C ASN A 78 -2.88 -2.43 -3.10
N PHE A 79 -2.14 -1.89 -2.15
CA PHE A 79 -2.46 -1.93 -0.74
C PHE A 79 -2.77 -0.55 -0.19
N TYR A 80 -3.79 -0.48 0.66
CA TYR A 80 -4.04 0.71 1.47
C TYR A 80 -2.94 0.85 2.51
N VAL A 81 -2.37 2.05 2.61
CA VAL A 81 -1.34 2.39 3.60
C VAL A 81 -1.57 3.78 4.17
N ASN A 82 -1.19 3.98 5.42
CA ASN A 82 -1.14 5.27 6.08
C ASN A 82 0.03 5.30 7.08
N LYS A 83 0.14 6.37 7.85
CA LYS A 83 1.22 6.57 8.84
C LYS A 83 1.29 5.51 9.96
N ASP A 84 0.28 4.66 10.09
CA ASP A 84 0.21 3.64 11.14
C ASP A 84 0.89 2.32 10.75
N VAL A 85 1.36 2.19 9.51
CA VAL A 85 2.09 1.03 9.00
C VAL A 85 3.31 1.44 8.20
N LEU A 86 4.33 0.60 8.17
CA LEU A 86 5.46 0.77 7.28
C LEU A 86 4.98 0.69 5.81
N ILE A 87 5.48 1.59 4.97
CA ILE A 87 5.26 1.50 3.51
C ILE A 87 5.97 0.25 3.00
N PRO A 88 5.27 -0.69 2.35
CA PRO A 88 5.89 -1.87 1.75
C PRO A 88 7.09 -1.49 0.87
N ARG A 89 8.21 -2.18 1.07
CA ARG A 89 9.45 -1.94 0.33
C ARG A 89 9.56 -2.92 -0.84
N PRO A 90 10.10 -2.50 -1.99
CA PRO A 90 10.28 -3.40 -3.14
C PRO A 90 11.12 -4.63 -2.80
N GLU A 91 12.16 -4.48 -1.97
CA GLU A 91 13.04 -5.57 -1.56
C GLU A 91 12.29 -6.68 -0.80
N THR A 92 11.18 -6.32 -0.15
CA THR A 92 10.33 -7.29 0.57
C THR A 92 9.56 -8.22 -0.38
N GLU A 93 9.45 -7.87 -1.66
CA GLU A 93 8.84 -8.73 -2.68
C GLU A 93 9.63 -10.03 -2.88
N PHE A 94 10.95 -10.00 -2.63
CA PHE A 94 11.79 -11.18 -2.64
C PHE A 94 11.31 -12.24 -1.63
N LEU A 95 10.82 -11.84 -0.46
CA LEU A 95 10.26 -12.76 0.52
C LEU A 95 9.00 -13.48 0.00
N VAL A 96 8.16 -12.76 -0.75
CA VAL A 96 6.98 -13.36 -1.41
C VAL A 96 7.43 -14.37 -2.45
N ASP A 97 8.38 -13.99 -3.31
CA ASP A 97 8.91 -14.85 -4.37
C ASP A 97 9.49 -16.16 -3.82
N GLU A 98 10.38 -16.08 -2.82
CA GLU A 98 10.98 -17.26 -2.17
C GLU A 98 9.93 -18.14 -1.48
N THR A 99 8.96 -17.54 -0.81
CA THR A 99 7.86 -18.29 -0.20
C THR A 99 7.04 -19.05 -1.25
N LEU A 100 6.78 -18.43 -2.38
CA LEU A 100 6.02 -19.04 -3.48
C LEU A 100 6.80 -20.17 -4.18
N LYS A 101 8.12 -20.15 -4.17
CA LYS A 101 8.97 -21.27 -4.65
C LYS A 101 8.88 -22.49 -3.72
N ILE A 102 8.83 -22.24 -2.40
CA ILE A 102 8.75 -23.32 -1.39
C ILE A 102 7.35 -23.97 -1.36
N ILE A 103 6.29 -23.18 -1.55
CA ILE A 103 4.91 -23.65 -1.45
C ILE A 103 4.37 -23.92 -2.85
N SER A 104 4.18 -25.18 -3.22
CA SER A 104 3.55 -25.53 -4.49
C SER A 104 2.07 -25.10 -4.55
N ASN A 105 1.52 -24.97 -5.77
CA ASN A 105 0.13 -24.54 -5.99
C ASN A 105 -0.91 -25.50 -5.40
N TYR A 106 -0.57 -26.77 -5.21
CA TYR A 106 -1.49 -27.84 -4.77
C TYR A 106 -1.41 -28.10 -3.25
N GLN A 107 -0.40 -27.56 -2.57
CA GLN A 107 -0.19 -27.80 -1.14
C GLN A 107 -1.17 -26.94 -0.32
N LYS A 108 -1.83 -27.61 0.65
CA LYS A 108 -2.53 -26.92 1.74
C LYS A 108 -1.52 -26.58 2.83
N LYS A 109 -1.24 -25.31 3.05
CA LYS A 109 -0.32 -24.86 4.11
C LYS A 109 -0.98 -23.84 4.99
N ARG A 110 -0.58 -23.82 6.26
CA ARG A 110 -0.88 -22.75 7.20
C ARG A 110 0.36 -21.90 7.37
N LEU A 111 0.19 -20.59 7.23
CA LEU A 111 1.26 -19.60 7.28
C LEU A 111 1.07 -18.74 8.52
N LEU A 112 2.16 -18.32 9.13
CA LEU A 112 2.16 -17.33 10.19
C LEU A 112 3.01 -16.14 9.74
N GLU A 113 2.43 -14.93 9.79
CA GLU A 113 3.17 -13.69 9.63
C GLU A 113 3.20 -12.93 10.95
N ILE A 114 4.41 -12.68 11.43
CA ILE A 114 4.69 -11.93 12.66
C ILE A 114 5.04 -10.50 12.26
N GLY A 115 4.34 -9.52 12.86
CA GLY A 115 4.48 -8.12 12.46
C GLY A 115 3.78 -7.85 11.12
N ILE A 116 2.50 -8.24 10.99
CA ILE A 116 1.75 -8.21 9.72
C ILE A 116 1.71 -6.81 9.07
N GLY A 117 1.81 -5.72 9.83
CA GLY A 117 1.83 -4.37 9.31
C GLY A 117 0.63 -4.05 8.39
N SER A 118 0.90 -3.80 7.12
CA SER A 118 -0.13 -3.60 6.10
C SER A 118 -0.80 -4.90 5.62
N GLY A 119 -0.23 -6.06 5.93
CA GLY A 119 -0.67 -7.37 5.43
C GLY A 119 -0.26 -7.64 3.98
N CYS A 120 0.67 -6.87 3.42
CA CYS A 120 1.00 -6.98 2.00
C CYS A 120 1.67 -8.31 1.65
N ILE A 121 2.54 -8.86 2.51
CA ILE A 121 3.27 -10.11 2.26
C ILE A 121 2.28 -11.27 2.21
N ILE A 122 1.58 -11.50 3.33
CA ILE A 122 0.68 -12.66 3.44
C ILE A 122 -0.47 -12.59 2.46
N THR A 123 -1.01 -11.38 2.21
CA THR A 123 -2.08 -11.20 1.23
C THR A 123 -1.61 -11.57 -0.17
N SER A 124 -0.40 -11.17 -0.57
CA SER A 124 0.18 -11.50 -1.87
C SER A 124 0.37 -13.01 -2.02
N ILE A 125 0.90 -13.67 -0.98
CA ILE A 125 1.07 -15.14 -0.96
C ILE A 125 -0.29 -15.85 -1.09
N LEU A 126 -1.28 -15.45 -0.30
CA LEU A 126 -2.61 -16.07 -0.32
C LEU A 126 -3.34 -15.85 -1.65
N LYS A 127 -3.09 -14.76 -2.34
CA LYS A 127 -3.67 -14.54 -3.68
C LYS A 127 -3.08 -15.48 -4.72
N ASP A 128 -1.78 -15.77 -4.63
CA ASP A 128 -1.10 -16.67 -5.55
C ASP A 128 -1.25 -18.16 -5.12
N ARG A 129 -1.58 -18.45 -3.86
CA ARG A 129 -1.77 -19.81 -3.29
C ARG A 129 -3.18 -19.97 -2.70
N LYS A 130 -4.14 -20.35 -3.54
CA LYS A 130 -5.58 -20.41 -3.17
C LYS A 130 -5.88 -21.44 -2.08
N ASN A 131 -5.08 -22.49 -1.96
CA ASN A 131 -5.26 -23.58 -0.97
C ASN A 131 -4.59 -23.29 0.38
N CYS A 132 -3.92 -22.15 0.55
CA CYS A 132 -3.25 -21.77 1.76
C CYS A 132 -4.17 -20.94 2.68
N TYR A 133 -3.91 -21.07 3.98
CA TYR A 133 -4.54 -20.29 5.04
C TYR A 133 -3.45 -19.59 5.86
N ALA A 134 -3.80 -18.52 6.52
CA ALA A 134 -2.82 -17.77 7.29
C ALA A 134 -3.34 -17.30 8.63
N THR A 135 -2.39 -17.02 9.51
CA THR A 135 -2.57 -16.21 10.71
C THR A 135 -1.58 -15.06 10.65
N GLY A 136 -2.06 -13.84 10.88
CA GLY A 136 -1.22 -12.65 11.01
C GLY A 136 -1.30 -12.09 12.41
N ILE A 137 -0.17 -11.69 12.98
CA ILE A 137 -0.14 -11.01 14.28
C ILE A 137 0.60 -9.69 14.21
N ASP A 138 0.19 -8.74 15.04
CA ASP A 138 0.86 -7.46 15.26
C ASP A 138 0.58 -6.93 16.66
N CYS A 139 1.53 -6.30 17.29
CA CYS A 139 1.36 -5.64 18.58
C CYS A 139 0.55 -4.34 18.46
N CYS A 140 0.54 -3.71 17.28
CA CYS A 140 -0.08 -2.44 17.01
C CYS A 140 -1.55 -2.60 16.53
N LYS A 141 -2.53 -2.19 17.35
CA LYS A 141 -3.96 -2.21 16.96
C LYS A 141 -4.25 -1.42 15.68
N LYS A 142 -3.50 -0.35 15.38
CA LYS A 142 -3.71 0.46 14.17
C LYS A 142 -3.22 -0.28 12.94
N ALA A 143 -2.08 -0.97 13.01
CA ALA A 143 -1.58 -1.82 11.93
C ALA A 143 -2.58 -2.95 11.61
N ILE A 144 -3.12 -3.61 12.63
CA ILE A 144 -4.17 -4.64 12.46
C ILE A 144 -5.38 -4.10 11.70
N LYS A 145 -5.83 -2.88 11.98
CA LYS A 145 -6.94 -2.27 11.24
C LYS A 145 -6.61 -2.11 9.76
N ILE A 146 -5.38 -1.68 9.45
CA ILE A 146 -4.93 -1.55 8.06
C ILE A 146 -4.84 -2.91 7.38
N ALA A 147 -4.24 -3.91 8.04
CA ALA A 147 -4.18 -5.28 7.52
C ALA A 147 -5.59 -5.83 7.20
N LYS A 148 -6.54 -5.68 8.13
CA LYS A 148 -7.95 -6.09 7.91
C LYS A 148 -8.60 -5.35 6.74
N THR A 149 -8.31 -4.05 6.57
CA THR A 149 -8.79 -3.28 5.41
C THR A 149 -8.25 -3.86 4.11
N ASN A 150 -6.96 -4.19 4.06
CA ASN A 150 -6.33 -4.79 2.89
C ASN A 150 -6.83 -6.21 2.61
N VAL A 151 -6.98 -7.02 3.64
CA VAL A 151 -7.55 -8.39 3.54
C VAL A 151 -8.94 -8.34 2.91
N LYS A 152 -9.79 -7.40 3.34
CA LYS A 152 -11.12 -7.18 2.76
C LYS A 152 -11.03 -6.66 1.32
N LEU A 153 -10.15 -5.69 1.05
CA LEU A 153 -9.91 -5.16 -0.30
C LEU A 153 -9.56 -6.26 -1.30
N HIS A 154 -8.82 -7.27 -0.84
CA HIS A 154 -8.35 -8.39 -1.65
C HIS A 154 -9.23 -9.66 -1.56
N GLN A 155 -10.36 -9.60 -0.83
CA GLN A 155 -11.37 -10.67 -0.74
C GLN A 155 -10.80 -12.01 -0.25
N ILE A 156 -9.96 -11.96 0.80
CA ILE A 156 -9.31 -13.15 1.38
C ILE A 156 -9.65 -13.36 2.86
N GLU A 157 -10.69 -12.71 3.37
CA GLU A 157 -11.09 -12.76 4.78
C GLU A 157 -11.28 -14.17 5.31
N ASN A 158 -11.83 -15.05 4.48
CA ASN A 158 -12.12 -16.44 4.85
C ASN A 158 -10.85 -17.31 4.97
N ARG A 159 -9.69 -16.80 4.59
CA ARG A 159 -8.44 -17.56 4.57
C ARG A 159 -7.37 -17.00 5.51
N ILE A 160 -7.67 -15.94 6.24
CA ILE A 160 -6.73 -15.33 7.18
C ILE A 160 -7.42 -14.95 8.48
N LYS A 161 -6.76 -15.25 9.61
CA LYS A 161 -7.11 -14.73 10.93
C LYS A 161 -6.05 -13.71 11.35
N ILE A 162 -6.49 -12.58 11.92
CA ILE A 162 -5.58 -11.51 12.34
C ILE A 162 -5.84 -11.18 13.82
N PHE A 163 -4.79 -11.27 14.64
CA PHE A 163 -4.85 -11.07 16.07
C PHE A 163 -3.89 -9.96 16.53
N LYS A 164 -4.26 -9.28 17.60
CA LYS A 164 -3.34 -8.45 18.33
C LYS A 164 -2.52 -9.34 19.27
N SER A 165 -1.26 -9.51 18.98
CA SER A 165 -0.31 -10.26 19.81
C SER A 165 1.11 -9.80 19.53
N ASP A 166 2.00 -10.03 20.46
CA ASP A 166 3.44 -10.06 20.23
C ASP A 166 3.90 -11.52 20.10
N VAL A 167 5.18 -11.71 19.79
CA VAL A 167 5.75 -13.05 19.55
C VAL A 167 5.64 -13.92 20.80
N ASP A 168 5.92 -13.38 21.97
CA ASP A 168 6.03 -14.13 23.22
C ASP A 168 4.67 -14.69 23.66
N ASN A 169 3.60 -13.93 23.44
CA ASN A 169 2.24 -14.36 23.80
C ASN A 169 1.59 -15.29 22.76
N PHE A 170 2.17 -15.40 21.56
CA PHE A 170 1.60 -16.23 20.49
C PHE A 170 2.01 -17.71 20.59
N ILE A 171 3.09 -18.03 21.27
CA ILE A 171 3.69 -19.38 21.34
C ILE A 171 2.80 -20.39 22.11
N THR A 172 1.79 -19.96 22.82
CA THR A 172 0.94 -20.85 23.67
C THR A 172 -0.10 -21.68 22.93
N GLY A 173 -0.11 -21.72 21.60
CA GLY A 173 -0.78 -22.73 20.79
C GLY A 173 -2.32 -22.73 20.77
N LYS A 174 -2.97 -21.66 21.14
CA LYS A 174 -4.44 -21.54 21.15
C LYS A 174 -5.01 -20.76 19.96
N TYR A 175 -4.40 -20.90 18.77
CA TYR A 175 -4.83 -20.13 17.59
C TYR A 175 -5.16 -21.01 16.39
#